data_a51fc7235447b7944539ec5e68ea22a7
#
_entry.id   a51fc7235447b7944539ec5e68ea22a7
#
_cell.length_a   1.000
_cell.length_b   1.000
_cell.length_c   1.000
_cell.angle_alpha   90.00
_cell.angle_beta   90.00
_cell.angle_gamma   90.00
#
_symmetry.space_group_name_H-M   'P 1'
#
loop_
_entity.id
_entity.type
_entity.pdbx_description
1 polymer ?
#
loop_
_entity_poly.entity_id
_entity_poly.type
_entity_poly.pdbx_seq_one_letter_code
_entity_poly.pdbx_strand_id
1 'polypeptide(L)'
;MSQDSHSESKPGHAGDSAAHVLPIAAIVHADHAGTDRLLAKFVDGLRHAGLRIHGLVQERAANADKTSTMLVDQHSGQRYPLFQNLSSGSTSCCVDAGSIAAASVAMRRAVEARPDLCVANRFGGLEAQGGGLAAEMLNVAAAGIPLLTIVSNDYLRAWRAFTGDSGTELQPSIEAMYLWFAGLRARHARS
;
A
#
# COMPACT_ATOMS: atom_id res chain seq x y z
N MET A 1 69.21 15.63 -14.33
CA MET A 1 68.12 15.21 -15.24
C MET A 1 66.97 14.73 -14.38
N SER A 2 66.09 15.66 -14.08
CA SER A 2 64.90 15.44 -13.25
C SER A 2 63.73 15.12 -14.18
N GLN A 3 62.99 14.07 -13.86
CA GLN A 3 61.69 13.77 -14.54
C GLN A 3 60.59 13.97 -13.54
N ASP A 4 59.82 15.02 -13.76
CA ASP A 4 58.56 15.31 -13.07
C ASP A 4 57.47 14.35 -13.59
N SER A 5 56.91 13.54 -12.69
CA SER A 5 55.74 12.70 -12.94
C SER A 5 54.51 13.46 -12.48
N HIS A 6 53.79 14.07 -13.40
CA HIS A 6 52.46 14.61 -13.15
C HIS A 6 51.44 13.47 -13.00
N SER A 7 50.93 13.33 -11.76
CA SER A 7 49.79 12.50 -11.43
C SER A 7 48.52 13.29 -11.67
N GLU A 8 47.85 13.03 -12.79
CA GLU A 8 46.49 13.54 -13.04
C GLU A 8 45.47 12.77 -12.18
N SER A 9 44.96 13.45 -11.17
CA SER A 9 43.80 12.99 -10.38
C SER A 9 42.52 13.14 -11.22
N LYS A 10 41.93 12.02 -11.65
CA LYS A 10 40.59 11.98 -12.22
C LYS A 10 39.55 12.47 -11.19
N PRO A 11 38.62 13.38 -11.58
CA PRO A 11 37.50 13.71 -10.73
C PRO A 11 36.56 12.52 -10.64
N GLY A 12 36.32 12.05 -9.41
CA GLY A 12 35.35 11.01 -9.13
C GLY A 12 33.94 11.47 -9.56
N HIS A 13 33.30 10.66 -10.39
CA HIS A 13 31.88 10.76 -10.66
C HIS A 13 31.15 10.45 -9.34
N ALA A 14 30.73 11.48 -8.64
CA ALA A 14 29.66 11.39 -7.66
C ALA A 14 28.38 11.06 -8.43
N GLY A 15 28.08 9.77 -8.53
CA GLY A 15 26.80 9.31 -9.03
C GLY A 15 25.73 9.86 -8.09
N ASP A 16 24.95 10.82 -8.58
CA ASP A 16 23.72 11.28 -7.97
C ASP A 16 22.75 10.10 -7.97
N SER A 17 22.85 9.26 -6.93
CA SER A 17 21.88 8.22 -6.63
C SER A 17 20.64 8.92 -6.07
N ALA A 18 19.83 9.49 -6.95
CA ALA A 18 18.49 9.88 -6.61
C ALA A 18 17.81 8.63 -6.00
N ALA A 19 17.68 8.62 -4.67
CA ALA A 19 17.04 7.54 -3.94
C ALA A 19 15.68 7.30 -4.61
N HIS A 20 15.51 6.13 -5.20
CA HIS A 20 14.30 5.75 -5.92
C HIS A 20 13.20 5.59 -4.85
N VAL A 21 12.51 6.67 -4.54
CA VAL A 21 11.39 6.65 -3.60
C VAL A 21 10.31 5.77 -4.22
N LEU A 22 10.08 4.61 -3.61
CA LEU A 22 8.99 3.73 -4.03
C LEU A 22 7.65 4.48 -3.96
N PRO A 23 6.77 4.33 -4.95
CA PRO A 23 5.46 4.99 -4.94
C PRO A 23 4.50 4.28 -3.96
N ILE A 24 4.96 4.02 -2.75
CA ILE A 24 4.22 3.30 -1.72
C ILE A 24 4.07 4.16 -0.47
N ALA A 25 2.85 4.22 0.07
CA ALA A 25 2.57 4.92 1.32
C ALA A 25 1.66 4.12 2.25
N ALA A 26 1.79 4.40 3.54
CA ALA A 26 0.92 3.87 4.57
C ALA A 26 0.28 5.00 5.38
N ILE A 27 -1.03 4.90 5.60
CA ILE A 27 -1.73 5.71 6.60
C ILE A 27 -1.45 5.09 7.96
N VAL A 28 -0.67 5.79 8.78
CA VAL A 28 -0.26 5.29 10.10
C VAL A 28 -1.25 5.76 11.16
N HIS A 29 -1.75 4.83 11.98
CA HIS A 29 -2.72 5.14 13.02
C HIS A 29 -2.42 4.43 14.35
N ALA A 30 -2.80 5.09 15.45
CA ALA A 30 -2.76 4.51 16.79
C ALA A 30 -4.07 3.77 17.13
N ASP A 31 -5.20 4.23 16.58
CA ASP A 31 -6.53 3.69 16.82
C ASP A 31 -7.24 3.38 15.49
N HIS A 32 -7.89 2.21 15.41
CA HIS A 32 -8.56 1.71 14.20
C HIS A 32 -9.82 2.49 13.81
N ALA A 33 -10.36 3.30 14.71
CA ALA A 33 -11.64 3.99 14.51
C ALA A 33 -11.50 5.11 13.48
N GLY A 34 -12.05 4.89 12.30
CA GLY A 34 -12.20 5.95 11.28
C GLY A 34 -11.22 5.90 10.13
N THR A 35 -10.04 5.26 10.27
CA THR A 35 -9.04 5.23 9.18
C THR A 35 -9.57 4.53 7.92
N ASP A 36 -10.34 3.44 8.07
CA ASP A 36 -10.98 2.77 6.93
C ASP A 36 -11.96 3.70 6.19
N ARG A 37 -12.72 4.52 6.95
CA ARG A 37 -13.65 5.49 6.35
C ARG A 37 -12.91 6.63 5.63
N LEU A 38 -11.78 7.07 6.16
CA LEU A 38 -10.94 8.07 5.51
C LEU A 38 -10.40 7.54 4.18
N LEU A 39 -9.88 6.32 4.18
CA LEU A 39 -9.39 5.66 2.97
C LEU A 39 -10.52 5.49 1.95
N ALA A 40 -11.69 4.99 2.34
CA ALA A 40 -12.84 4.83 1.45
C ALA A 40 -13.26 6.18 0.84
N LYS A 41 -13.37 7.23 1.67
CA LYS A 41 -13.71 8.59 1.20
C LYS A 41 -12.68 9.15 0.23
N PHE A 42 -11.40 8.91 0.47
CA PHE A 42 -10.33 9.31 -0.44
C PHE A 42 -10.43 8.59 -1.79
N VAL A 43 -10.61 7.27 -1.78
CA VAL A 43 -10.81 6.43 -2.98
C VAL A 43 -12.02 6.91 -3.79
N ASP A 44 -13.15 7.16 -3.13
CA ASP A 44 -14.36 7.66 -3.78
C ASP A 44 -14.13 9.04 -4.41
N GLY A 45 -13.42 9.94 -3.73
CA GLY A 45 -13.06 11.24 -4.29
C GLY A 45 -12.22 11.13 -5.56
N LEU A 46 -11.24 10.23 -5.59
CA LEU A 46 -10.42 9.99 -6.77
C LEU A 46 -11.23 9.39 -7.93
N ARG A 47 -12.17 8.48 -7.64
CA ARG A 47 -13.07 7.91 -8.66
C ARG A 47 -13.98 8.97 -9.27
N HIS A 48 -14.57 9.84 -8.45
CA HIS A 48 -15.38 10.95 -8.94
C HIS A 48 -14.57 11.93 -9.80
N ALA A 49 -13.27 12.03 -9.58
CA ALA A 49 -12.34 12.77 -10.43
C ALA A 49 -11.92 12.01 -11.71
N GLY A 50 -12.49 10.83 -11.99
CA GLY A 50 -12.23 10.03 -13.18
C GLY A 50 -10.96 9.19 -13.15
N LEU A 51 -10.35 9.00 -11.97
CA LEU A 51 -9.13 8.19 -11.82
C LEU A 51 -9.46 6.70 -11.68
N ARG A 52 -8.59 5.88 -12.26
CA ARG A 52 -8.72 4.41 -12.20
C ARG A 52 -8.09 3.88 -10.92
N ILE A 53 -8.93 3.31 -10.05
CA ILE A 53 -8.52 2.76 -8.77
C ILE A 53 -8.70 1.25 -8.78
N HIS A 54 -7.66 0.51 -8.44
CA HIS A 54 -7.66 -0.94 -8.28
C HIS A 54 -7.28 -1.36 -6.86
N GLY A 55 -7.33 -2.65 -6.61
CA GLY A 55 -6.94 -3.22 -5.31
C GLY A 55 -8.13 -3.42 -4.37
N LEU A 56 -7.86 -3.48 -3.09
CA LEU A 56 -8.79 -3.96 -2.08
C LEU A 56 -9.01 -2.91 -0.99
N VAL A 57 -10.25 -2.63 -0.67
CA VAL A 57 -10.65 -1.81 0.48
C VAL A 57 -11.53 -2.64 1.42
N GLN A 58 -11.32 -2.49 2.71
CA GLN A 58 -12.14 -3.12 3.72
C GLN A 58 -13.45 -2.34 3.91
N GLU A 59 -14.56 -3.06 3.87
CA GLU A 59 -15.87 -2.52 4.18
C GLU A 59 -16.54 -3.33 5.29
N ARG A 60 -17.21 -2.62 6.19
CA ARG A 60 -18.05 -3.18 7.22
C ARG A 60 -19.28 -2.28 7.41
N ALA A 61 -20.46 -2.89 7.45
CA ALA A 61 -21.68 -2.12 7.73
C ALA A 61 -21.62 -1.50 9.13
N ALA A 62 -22.23 -0.32 9.28
CA ALA A 62 -22.37 0.31 10.59
C ALA A 62 -23.10 -0.65 11.54
N ASN A 63 -22.59 -0.80 12.76
CA ASN A 63 -23.12 -1.70 13.81
C ASN A 63 -23.09 -3.21 13.49
N ALA A 64 -22.36 -3.62 12.45
CA ALA A 64 -22.18 -5.03 12.13
C ALA A 64 -21.00 -5.63 12.90
N ASP A 65 -21.06 -6.94 13.18
CA ASP A 65 -19.98 -7.67 13.82
C ASP A 65 -18.70 -7.61 13.00
N LYS A 66 -17.55 -7.74 13.66
CA LYS A 66 -16.24 -7.78 13.02
C LYS A 66 -16.15 -8.88 11.95
N THR A 67 -16.83 -10.00 12.16
CA THR A 67 -16.91 -11.13 11.23
C THR A 67 -17.60 -10.82 9.92
N SER A 68 -18.42 -9.77 9.85
CA SER A 68 -19.08 -9.32 8.62
C SER A 68 -18.24 -8.39 7.75
N THR A 69 -16.96 -8.22 8.09
CA THR A 69 -16.01 -7.43 7.32
C THR A 69 -15.71 -8.10 5.98
N MET A 70 -15.80 -7.33 4.91
CA MET A 70 -15.53 -7.77 3.54
C MET A 70 -14.33 -7.00 2.96
N LEU A 71 -13.51 -7.67 2.17
CA LEU A 71 -12.61 -7.02 1.23
C LEU A 71 -13.35 -6.80 -0.08
N VAL A 72 -13.32 -5.60 -0.60
CA VAL A 72 -14.01 -5.21 -1.84
C VAL A 72 -12.99 -4.82 -2.89
N ASP A 73 -12.98 -5.56 -3.99
CA ASP A 73 -12.18 -5.22 -5.17
C ASP A 73 -12.68 -3.91 -5.77
N GLN A 74 -11.83 -2.95 -5.81
CA GLN A 74 -12.15 -1.59 -6.20
C GLN A 74 -12.40 -1.42 -7.70
N HIS A 75 -12.00 -2.39 -8.51
CA HIS A 75 -12.26 -2.40 -9.95
C HIS A 75 -13.56 -3.14 -10.31
N SER A 76 -13.74 -4.35 -9.80
CA SER A 76 -14.88 -5.22 -10.16
C SER A 76 -16.06 -5.12 -9.21
N GLY A 77 -15.88 -4.58 -8.01
CA GLY A 77 -16.88 -4.60 -6.94
C GLY A 77 -17.04 -5.97 -6.27
N GLN A 78 -16.24 -6.97 -6.65
CA GLN A 78 -16.30 -8.30 -6.04
C GLN A 78 -15.94 -8.24 -4.56
N ARG A 79 -16.69 -8.99 -3.74
CA ARG A 79 -16.58 -8.99 -2.29
C ARG A 79 -16.06 -10.33 -1.79
N TYR A 80 -15.10 -10.28 -0.86
CA TYR A 80 -14.48 -11.45 -0.24
C TYR A 80 -14.63 -11.34 1.28
N PRO A 81 -15.12 -12.36 1.99
CA PRO A 81 -15.18 -12.32 3.46
C PRO A 81 -13.76 -12.28 4.03
N LEU A 82 -13.52 -11.38 4.99
CA LEU A 82 -12.20 -11.27 5.62
C LEU A 82 -12.00 -12.31 6.72
N PHE A 83 -13.07 -12.75 7.36
CA PHE A 83 -13.02 -13.69 8.49
C PHE A 83 -13.84 -14.94 8.20
N GLN A 84 -13.35 -16.09 8.67
CA GLN A 84 -14.13 -17.33 8.65
C GLN A 84 -15.23 -17.29 9.71
N ASN A 85 -16.43 -17.72 9.33
CA ASN A 85 -17.47 -18.08 10.29
C ASN A 85 -17.10 -19.46 10.88
N LEU A 86 -16.28 -19.48 11.92
CA LEU A 86 -16.09 -20.69 12.71
C LEU A 86 -17.38 -20.92 13.50
N SER A 87 -18.05 -22.08 13.24
CA SER A 87 -19.26 -22.52 13.95
C SER A 87 -19.11 -22.37 15.47
N SER A 88 -20.21 -22.03 16.13
CA SER A 88 -20.42 -21.76 17.55
C SER A 88 -19.45 -22.53 18.48
N GLY A 89 -18.46 -21.82 19.02
CA GLY A 89 -17.56 -22.37 20.04
C GLY A 89 -16.14 -21.78 20.06
N SER A 90 -15.66 -21.16 19.01
CA SER A 90 -14.33 -20.53 19.03
C SER A 90 -14.44 -18.98 19.07
N THR A 91 -13.84 -18.40 20.10
CA THR A 91 -13.77 -16.92 20.29
C THR A 91 -12.69 -16.27 19.42
N SER A 92 -11.98 -17.01 18.60
CA SER A 92 -10.90 -16.52 17.73
C SER A 92 -11.44 -16.17 16.35
N CYS A 93 -11.51 -14.89 16.02
CA CYS A 93 -11.68 -14.43 14.64
C CYS A 93 -10.42 -14.75 13.85
N CYS A 94 -10.45 -15.85 13.09
CA CYS A 94 -9.35 -16.18 12.16
C CYS A 94 -9.60 -15.51 10.81
N VAL A 95 -8.58 -14.83 10.31
CA VAL A 95 -8.60 -14.33 8.92
C VAL A 95 -8.70 -15.51 7.97
N ASP A 96 -9.56 -15.43 6.99
CA ASP A 96 -9.74 -16.47 5.98
C ASP A 96 -8.61 -16.40 4.93
N ALA A 97 -7.64 -17.30 5.08
CA ALA A 97 -6.52 -17.38 4.15
C ALA A 97 -6.95 -17.70 2.71
N GLY A 98 -8.01 -18.51 2.53
CA GLY A 98 -8.57 -18.79 1.20
C GLY A 98 -9.17 -17.57 0.55
N SER A 99 -9.91 -16.76 1.31
CA SER A 99 -10.46 -15.50 0.84
C SER A 99 -9.37 -14.47 0.52
N ILE A 100 -8.30 -14.39 1.32
CA ILE A 100 -7.14 -13.53 1.02
C ILE A 100 -6.48 -13.97 -0.29
N ALA A 101 -6.26 -15.27 -0.48
CA ALA A 101 -5.68 -15.81 -1.72
C ALA A 101 -6.59 -15.54 -2.94
N ALA A 102 -7.91 -15.64 -2.79
CA ALA A 102 -8.85 -15.26 -3.85
C ALA A 102 -8.83 -13.75 -4.14
N ALA A 103 -8.80 -12.92 -3.09
CA ALA A 103 -8.75 -11.47 -3.22
C ALA A 103 -7.42 -10.97 -3.83
N SER A 104 -6.31 -11.70 -3.65
CA SER A 104 -5.00 -11.32 -4.22
C SER A 104 -5.02 -11.20 -5.74
N VAL A 105 -5.97 -11.86 -6.42
CA VAL A 105 -6.18 -11.72 -7.88
C VAL A 105 -6.45 -10.26 -8.25
N ALA A 106 -7.17 -9.49 -7.40
CA ALA A 106 -7.43 -8.07 -7.64
C ALA A 106 -6.13 -7.25 -7.70
N MET A 107 -5.16 -7.58 -6.83
CA MET A 107 -3.85 -6.93 -6.80
C MET A 107 -3.01 -7.30 -8.03
N ARG A 108 -3.04 -8.56 -8.47
CA ARG A 108 -2.32 -8.99 -9.69
C ARG A 108 -2.87 -8.33 -10.93
N ARG A 109 -4.20 -8.20 -11.06
CA ARG A 109 -4.83 -7.45 -12.15
C ARG A 109 -4.43 -5.98 -12.16
N ALA A 110 -4.16 -5.38 -11.00
CA ALA A 110 -3.69 -4.01 -10.93
C ALA A 110 -2.33 -3.83 -11.64
N VAL A 111 -1.42 -4.81 -11.51
CA VAL A 111 -0.11 -4.76 -12.20
C VAL A 111 -0.29 -4.71 -13.73
N GLU A 112 -1.21 -5.49 -14.27
CA GLU A 112 -1.52 -5.54 -15.71
C GLU A 112 -2.24 -4.28 -16.19
N ALA A 113 -3.22 -3.81 -15.42
CA ALA A 113 -4.08 -2.69 -15.79
C ALA A 113 -3.42 -1.31 -15.64
N ARG A 114 -2.33 -1.21 -14.86
CA ARG A 114 -1.62 0.05 -14.54
C ARG A 114 -2.60 1.18 -14.16
N PRO A 115 -3.32 1.05 -13.04
CA PRO A 115 -4.23 2.08 -12.56
C PRO A 115 -3.48 3.33 -12.08
N ASP A 116 -4.21 4.40 -11.84
CA ASP A 116 -3.65 5.61 -11.25
C ASP A 116 -3.28 5.42 -9.77
N LEU A 117 -3.99 4.51 -9.06
CA LEU A 117 -3.71 4.11 -7.68
C LEU A 117 -4.14 2.66 -7.45
N CYS A 118 -3.32 1.90 -6.75
CA CYS A 118 -3.69 0.62 -6.16
C CYS A 118 -3.83 0.77 -4.63
N VAL A 119 -4.84 0.13 -4.05
CA VAL A 119 -5.08 0.12 -2.60
C VAL A 119 -4.92 -1.29 -2.08
N ALA A 120 -4.07 -1.47 -1.09
CA ALA A 120 -3.93 -2.73 -0.37
C ALA A 120 -4.47 -2.54 1.05
N ASN A 121 -5.64 -3.04 1.32
CA ASN A 121 -6.42 -2.87 2.54
C ASN A 121 -5.61 -2.49 3.79
N ARG A 122 -4.81 -3.44 4.31
CA ARG A 122 -3.94 -3.23 5.48
C ARG A 122 -2.64 -4.01 5.32
N PHE A 123 -1.58 -3.42 5.84
CA PHE A 123 -0.37 -4.12 6.21
C PHE A 123 -0.46 -4.47 7.70
N GLY A 124 -0.68 -5.75 7.98
CA GLY A 124 -0.89 -6.25 9.34
C GLY A 124 0.01 -7.43 9.68
N GLY A 125 -0.46 -8.29 10.61
CA GLY A 125 0.34 -9.41 11.10
C GLY A 125 0.69 -10.45 10.04
N LEU A 126 -0.17 -10.68 9.05
CA LEU A 126 0.13 -11.60 7.94
C LEU A 126 1.22 -11.03 7.05
N GLU A 127 1.09 -9.77 6.62
CA GLU A 127 2.05 -9.08 5.75
C GLU A 127 3.40 -8.88 6.45
N ALA A 128 3.39 -8.60 7.74
CA ALA A 128 4.61 -8.48 8.57
C ALA A 128 5.41 -9.79 8.66
N GLN A 129 4.77 -10.94 8.43
CA GLN A 129 5.39 -12.27 8.37
C GLN A 129 5.66 -12.74 6.94
N GLY A 130 5.47 -11.89 5.95
CA GLY A 130 5.67 -12.20 4.53
C GLY A 130 4.52 -12.97 3.88
N GLY A 131 3.38 -13.12 4.58
CA GLY A 131 2.15 -13.73 4.07
C GLY A 131 1.13 -12.70 3.58
N GLY A 132 -0.14 -13.08 3.57
CA GLY A 132 -1.24 -12.19 3.18
C GLY A 132 -1.06 -11.64 1.77
N LEU A 133 -1.09 -10.33 1.64
CA LEU A 133 -0.93 -9.60 0.37
C LEU A 133 0.49 -9.03 0.18
N ALA A 134 1.48 -9.42 1.03
CA ALA A 134 2.82 -8.83 1.02
C ALA A 134 3.51 -8.92 -0.36
N ALA A 135 3.46 -10.10 -1.00
CA ALA A 135 4.07 -10.31 -2.31
C ALA A 135 3.41 -9.45 -3.40
N GLU A 136 2.09 -9.36 -3.40
CA GLU A 136 1.33 -8.53 -4.33
C GLU A 136 1.60 -7.04 -4.14
N MET A 137 1.73 -6.57 -2.89
CA MET A 137 2.09 -5.18 -2.58
C MET A 137 3.46 -4.83 -3.14
N LEU A 138 4.46 -5.70 -2.98
CA LEU A 138 5.79 -5.49 -3.57
C LEU A 138 5.75 -5.48 -5.09
N ASN A 139 4.99 -6.38 -5.72
CA ASN A 139 4.86 -6.44 -7.18
C ASN A 139 4.22 -5.16 -7.74
N VAL A 140 3.20 -4.62 -7.09
CA VAL A 140 2.56 -3.35 -7.47
C VAL A 140 3.55 -2.19 -7.35
N ALA A 141 4.27 -2.10 -6.23
CA ALA A 141 5.25 -1.04 -6.00
C ALA A 141 6.44 -1.13 -6.98
N ALA A 142 6.95 -2.35 -7.24
CA ALA A 142 8.01 -2.61 -8.20
C ALA A 142 7.61 -2.29 -9.65
N ALA A 143 6.31 -2.41 -9.98
CA ALA A 143 5.76 -1.99 -11.26
C ALA A 143 5.64 -0.46 -11.41
N GLY A 144 6.02 0.31 -10.38
CA GLY A 144 5.93 1.77 -10.36
C GLY A 144 4.49 2.30 -10.19
N ILE A 145 3.55 1.44 -9.77
CA ILE A 145 2.16 1.82 -9.54
C ILE A 145 2.03 2.40 -8.13
N PRO A 146 1.43 3.59 -7.96
CA PRO A 146 1.15 4.13 -6.64
C PRO A 146 0.36 3.15 -5.79
N LEU A 147 0.87 2.82 -4.59
CA LEU A 147 0.24 1.90 -3.65
C LEU A 147 -0.02 2.58 -2.31
N LEU A 148 -1.26 2.53 -1.85
CA LEU A 148 -1.66 3.04 -0.55
C LEU A 148 -2.20 1.92 0.34
N THR A 149 -1.76 1.87 1.59
CA THR A 149 -2.24 0.92 2.60
C THR A 149 -2.49 1.61 3.95
N ILE A 150 -2.96 0.85 4.92
CA ILE A 150 -3.14 1.29 6.31
C ILE A 150 -2.20 0.45 7.20
N VAL A 151 -1.52 1.08 8.14
CA VAL A 151 -0.60 0.42 9.09
C VAL A 151 -0.90 0.91 10.52
N SER A 152 -1.07 -0.01 11.48
CA SER A 152 -1.08 0.37 12.88
C SER A 152 0.33 0.61 13.41
N ASN A 153 0.47 1.40 14.47
CA ASN A 153 1.75 1.64 15.13
C ASN A 153 2.45 0.33 15.54
N ASP A 154 1.70 -0.72 15.86
CA ASP A 154 2.24 -2.03 16.25
C ASP A 154 3.05 -2.70 15.12
N TYR A 155 2.67 -2.45 13.88
CA TYR A 155 3.34 -3.00 12.70
C TYR A 155 4.24 -2.01 11.96
N LEU A 156 4.40 -0.79 12.47
CA LEU A 156 5.16 0.27 11.80
C LEU A 156 6.63 -0.13 11.57
N ARG A 157 7.24 -0.80 12.54
CA ARG A 157 8.62 -1.30 12.40
C ARG A 157 8.73 -2.35 11.29
N ALA A 158 7.76 -3.27 11.21
CA ALA A 158 7.72 -4.28 10.15
C ALA A 158 7.47 -3.65 8.77
N TRP A 159 6.60 -2.64 8.70
CA TRP A 159 6.35 -1.85 7.49
C TRP A 159 7.62 -1.15 6.98
N ARG A 160 8.39 -0.51 7.86
CA ARG A 160 9.67 0.11 7.49
C ARG A 160 10.64 -0.91 6.92
N ALA A 161 10.82 -2.04 7.60
CA ALA A 161 11.66 -3.13 7.09
C ALA A 161 11.17 -3.68 5.74
N PHE A 162 9.85 -3.84 5.57
CA PHE A 162 9.24 -4.31 4.34
C PHE A 162 9.47 -3.37 3.15
N THR A 163 9.46 -2.05 3.37
CA THR A 163 9.69 -1.04 2.33
C THR A 163 11.15 -0.62 2.20
N GLY A 164 12.05 -1.19 3.01
CA GLY A 164 13.46 -0.75 3.07
C GLY A 164 13.58 0.73 3.43
N ASP A 165 12.76 1.21 4.38
CA ASP A 165 12.64 2.61 4.81
C ASP A 165 12.29 3.61 3.69
N SER A 166 11.88 3.12 2.50
CA SER A 166 11.51 3.97 1.34
C SER A 166 10.03 4.28 1.26
N GLY A 167 9.18 3.68 2.10
CA GLY A 167 7.74 3.91 2.16
C GLY A 167 7.40 5.24 2.83
N THR A 168 6.44 5.98 2.27
CA THR A 168 5.95 7.22 2.87
C THR A 168 4.96 6.92 4.00
N GLU A 169 5.16 7.54 5.15
CA GLU A 169 4.24 7.47 6.28
C GLU A 169 3.32 8.70 6.28
N LEU A 170 2.01 8.45 6.24
CA LEU A 170 1.00 9.51 6.19
C LEU A 170 0.23 9.59 7.51
N GLN A 171 -0.05 10.79 7.95
CA GLN A 171 -1.02 11.04 9.00
C GLN A 171 -2.41 10.59 8.52
N PRO A 172 -3.31 10.13 9.43
CA PRO A 172 -4.67 9.70 9.09
C PRO A 172 -5.57 10.92 8.78
N SER A 173 -5.23 11.65 7.72
CA SER A 173 -6.00 12.77 7.21
C SER A 173 -6.16 12.70 5.69
N ILE A 174 -7.28 13.20 5.21
CA ILE A 174 -7.61 13.17 3.80
C ILE A 174 -6.67 14.09 3.00
N GLU A 175 -6.25 15.21 3.60
CA GLU A 175 -5.31 16.17 3.04
C GLU A 175 -3.94 15.53 2.80
N ALA A 176 -3.43 14.77 3.77
CA ALA A 176 -2.14 14.08 3.65
C ALA A 176 -2.15 13.09 2.48
N MET A 177 -3.24 12.35 2.30
CA MET A 177 -3.40 11.41 1.18
C MET A 177 -3.42 12.14 -0.17
N TYR A 178 -4.18 13.24 -0.28
CA TYR A 178 -4.22 14.04 -1.53
C TYR A 178 -2.88 14.69 -1.84
N LEU A 179 -2.19 15.25 -0.86
CA LEU A 179 -0.86 15.86 -1.04
C LEU A 179 0.17 14.82 -1.51
N TRP A 180 0.21 13.65 -0.89
CA TRP A 180 1.08 12.57 -1.32
C TRP A 180 0.79 12.15 -2.76
N PHE A 181 -0.47 11.89 -3.09
CA PHE A 181 -0.87 11.42 -4.42
C PHE A 181 -0.60 12.48 -5.50
N ALA A 182 -0.89 13.75 -5.25
CA ALA A 182 -0.58 14.86 -6.15
C ALA A 182 0.94 14.99 -6.39
N GLY A 183 1.75 14.82 -5.34
CA GLY A 183 3.21 14.84 -5.44
C GLY A 183 3.75 13.71 -6.33
N LEU A 184 3.15 12.51 -6.29
CA LEU A 184 3.51 11.41 -7.19
C LEU A 184 3.20 11.76 -8.65
N ARG A 185 1.99 12.25 -8.92
CA ARG A 185 1.57 12.62 -10.28
C ARG A 185 2.43 13.72 -10.87
N ALA A 186 2.80 14.71 -10.07
CA ALA A 186 3.69 15.79 -10.52
C ALA A 186 5.10 15.31 -10.88
N ARG A 187 5.59 14.24 -10.24
CA ARG A 187 6.88 13.61 -10.60
C ARG A 187 6.77 12.84 -11.92
N HIS A 188 5.72 12.04 -12.12
CA HIS A 188 5.49 11.31 -13.36
C HIS A 188 5.30 12.22 -14.59
N ALA A 189 4.72 13.39 -14.42
CA ALA A 189 4.54 14.35 -15.52
C ALA A 189 5.84 15.04 -15.95
N ARG A 190 6.93 14.92 -15.15
CA ARG A 190 8.26 15.50 -15.45
C ARG A 190 9.28 14.50 -15.94
N SER A 191 8.96 13.21 -15.91
CA SER A 191 9.79 12.10 -16.41
C SER A 191 9.43 11.73 -17.83
#